data_79a1c6eddbc453b1dba8876d66620965
#
_entry.id   79a1c6eddbc453b1dba8876d66620965
#
_cell.length_a   1.000
_cell.length_b   1.000
_cell.length_c   1.000
_cell.angle_alpha   90.00
_cell.angle_beta   90.00
_cell.angle_gamma   90.00
#
_symmetry.space_group_name_H-M   'P 1'
#
loop_
_entity.id
_entity.type
_entity.pdbx_description
1 polymer ?
#
loop_
_entity_poly.entity_id
_entity_poly.type
_entity_poly.pdbx_seq_one_letter_code
_entity_poly.pdbx_strand_id
1 'polypeptide(L)'
;MKKWMAMLLCCALMMGLAACGAGSGGPKGSDSPQERALHFEVVTQTYEDEYKAEDGTVLLAERYELPTLELRTEDGESYTPAENVTAGGSAAESAQIAAQSAFNTEMSNVLAGLRSEASQMAAEGKELYETTGSAGFTGGSCWVNELSVTSTYMTEEGLLSVVAENYTYYGGAHPNSVSRTWSFDLTTGEFLTLDALSSEEGDINGDSLQTSIYQNIVSQIDSQGLSEAYFDDYDSYLSDFPAFATFYFTATGMTVAFDTYIIAPYAAGPQVFDVPYSVFYSALNERAKTLLEVPQEQIVLSDFDTAATLWSWLFITTPPTEDTPDEMEINGYTYYQADIPGVSTLAELRALMYRYFDKALADRWLEETERYAEADGRLYVLSADRGSNDSIMDEMCSVALDGESGTVTQTVTYGEWDEATQSRAATGEETFAYPFTLVDGYAVFSAFPYPY
;
A
#
# COMPACT_ATOMS: atom_id res chain seq x y z
N MET A 1 35.18 10.89 -8.56
CA MET A 1 35.68 9.49 -8.62
C MET A 1 35.54 8.87 -7.21
N LYS A 2 34.45 8.25 -6.90
CA LYS A 2 34.34 7.26 -5.82
C LYS A 2 33.25 6.28 -6.24
N LYS A 3 33.68 5.09 -6.63
CA LYS A 3 32.82 3.96 -6.97
C LYS A 3 32.09 3.51 -5.70
N TRP A 4 30.77 3.54 -5.71
CA TRP A 4 29.96 2.81 -4.74
C TRP A 4 29.61 1.46 -5.37
N MET A 5 30.17 0.42 -4.82
CA MET A 5 29.82 -0.96 -5.11
C MET A 5 28.56 -1.28 -4.28
N ALA A 6 27.44 -1.41 -4.93
CA ALA A 6 26.25 -1.99 -4.32
C ALA A 6 26.45 -3.51 -4.21
N MET A 7 26.46 -3.99 -2.99
CA MET A 7 26.61 -5.41 -2.64
C MET A 7 25.20 -6.00 -2.63
N LEU A 8 24.88 -6.79 -3.64
CA LEU A 8 23.64 -7.60 -3.68
C LEU A 8 23.72 -8.66 -2.58
N LEU A 9 22.83 -8.54 -1.59
CA LEU A 9 22.60 -9.56 -0.57
C LEU A 9 21.36 -10.36 -0.98
N CYS A 10 21.57 -11.50 -1.63
CA CYS A 10 20.52 -12.52 -1.80
C CYS A 10 20.27 -13.18 -0.42
N CYS A 11 19.18 -12.81 0.24
CA CYS A 11 18.69 -13.58 1.38
C CYS A 11 17.69 -14.63 0.88
N ALA A 12 18.17 -15.86 0.66
CA ALA A 12 17.31 -17.02 0.58
C ALA A 12 16.96 -17.46 2.00
N LEU A 13 15.73 -17.21 2.43
CA LEU A 13 15.19 -17.78 3.67
C LEU A 13 14.57 -19.14 3.34
N MET A 14 15.29 -20.22 3.68
CA MET A 14 14.72 -21.55 3.76
C MET A 14 14.22 -21.78 5.19
N MET A 15 12.92 -21.93 5.38
CA MET A 15 12.36 -22.55 6.57
C MET A 15 11.72 -23.88 6.20
N GLY A 16 12.42 -24.96 6.52
CA GLY A 16 11.89 -26.32 6.40
C GLY A 16 11.06 -26.70 7.63
N LEU A 17 9.84 -27.08 7.43
CA LEU A 17 9.01 -27.76 8.43
C LEU A 17 9.15 -29.27 8.24
N ALA A 18 9.86 -29.95 9.15
CA ALA A 18 9.94 -31.39 9.23
C ALA A 18 8.80 -31.94 10.07
N ALA A 19 7.86 -32.66 9.44
CA ALA A 19 6.89 -33.48 10.15
C ALA A 19 7.27 -34.97 9.98
N CYS A 20 7.72 -35.61 11.04
CA CYS A 20 7.89 -37.06 11.15
C CYS A 20 6.57 -37.73 11.51
N GLY A 21 6.13 -38.66 10.67
CA GLY A 21 5.08 -39.60 11.00
C GLY A 21 5.36 -40.97 10.40
N ALA A 22 5.70 -41.95 11.25
CA ALA A 22 5.97 -43.34 10.87
C ALA A 22 4.67 -44.15 10.70
N GLY A 23 4.61 -44.85 9.68
CA GLY A 23 4.07 -45.92 9.34
C GLY A 23 3.14 -46.95 9.34
N SER A 24 2.56 -47.56 8.46
CA SER A 24 2.43 -49.04 8.33
C SER A 24 1.71 -49.34 7.01
N GLY A 25 2.18 -50.35 6.30
CA GLY A 25 1.74 -50.70 4.97
C GLY A 25 0.34 -51.28 4.89
N GLY A 26 -0.35 -50.96 3.80
CA GLY A 26 -1.57 -51.57 3.29
C GLY A 26 -1.65 -51.37 1.76
N PRO A 27 -2.43 -52.13 1.01
CA PRO A 27 -2.16 -52.47 -0.36
C PRO A 27 -2.49 -51.38 -1.37
N LYS A 28 -1.80 -51.42 -2.49
CA LYS A 28 -1.91 -50.55 -3.67
C LYS A 28 -3.37 -50.35 -4.13
N GLY A 29 -3.78 -49.09 -4.08
CA GLY A 29 -4.99 -48.62 -4.70
C GLY A 29 -4.73 -47.27 -5.34
N SER A 30 -5.00 -47.15 -6.63
CA SER A 30 -5.14 -45.95 -7.47
C SER A 30 -4.14 -44.82 -7.25
N ASP A 31 -3.24 -44.62 -8.17
CA ASP A 31 -2.44 -43.42 -8.34
C ASP A 31 -3.39 -42.19 -8.47
N SER A 32 -3.73 -41.57 -7.36
CA SER A 32 -4.10 -40.16 -7.38
C SER A 32 -2.84 -39.38 -7.76
N PRO A 33 -2.90 -38.42 -8.67
CA PRO A 33 -1.73 -37.58 -8.96
C PRO A 33 -1.22 -37.01 -7.61
N GLN A 34 0.02 -37.31 -7.29
CA GLN A 34 0.65 -36.76 -6.11
C GLN A 34 0.73 -35.24 -6.36
N GLU A 35 0.00 -34.45 -5.62
CA GLU A 35 0.04 -32.99 -5.70
C GLU A 35 1.50 -32.56 -5.50
N ARG A 36 2.11 -32.01 -6.55
CA ARG A 36 3.46 -31.47 -6.45
C ARG A 36 3.33 -30.08 -5.84
N ALA A 37 4.01 -29.84 -4.74
CA ALA A 37 4.12 -28.50 -4.20
C ALA A 37 5.05 -27.70 -5.12
N LEU A 38 4.47 -26.72 -5.82
CA LEU A 38 5.18 -25.76 -6.65
C LEU A 38 5.17 -24.41 -5.95
N HIS A 39 6.25 -23.65 -6.10
CA HIS A 39 6.33 -22.28 -5.65
C HIS A 39 6.84 -21.36 -6.75
N PHE A 40 6.54 -20.07 -6.64
CA PHE A 40 7.03 -19.07 -7.57
C PHE A 40 8.39 -18.56 -7.15
N GLU A 41 9.26 -18.34 -8.13
CA GLU A 41 10.51 -17.61 -7.99
C GLU A 41 10.52 -16.46 -9.00
N VAL A 42 10.95 -15.28 -8.56
CA VAL A 42 11.17 -14.14 -9.46
C VAL A 42 12.63 -14.13 -9.88
N VAL A 43 12.88 -14.25 -11.17
CA VAL A 43 14.21 -14.17 -11.76
C VAL A 43 14.28 -12.95 -12.68
N THR A 44 15.43 -12.27 -12.70
CA THR A 44 15.64 -11.11 -13.57
C THR A 44 16.33 -11.57 -14.86
N GLN A 45 15.70 -11.27 -16.00
CA GLN A 45 16.30 -11.46 -17.31
C GLN A 45 16.83 -10.14 -17.84
N THR A 46 18.08 -10.12 -18.33
CA THR A 46 18.72 -8.93 -18.87
C THR A 46 18.79 -9.01 -20.40
N TYR A 47 18.38 -7.92 -21.04
CA TYR A 47 18.45 -7.72 -22.48
C TYR A 47 19.31 -6.48 -22.76
N GLU A 48 20.28 -6.63 -23.68
CA GLU A 48 21.19 -5.52 -24.04
C GLU A 48 21.31 -5.45 -25.56
N ASP A 49 21.35 -4.25 -26.13
CA ASP A 49 21.64 -4.01 -27.54
C ASP A 49 22.23 -2.60 -27.73
N GLU A 50 22.84 -2.35 -28.89
CA GLU A 50 23.41 -1.08 -29.28
C GLU A 50 23.03 -0.70 -30.72
N TYR A 51 22.54 0.52 -30.89
CA TYR A 51 22.30 1.07 -32.22
C TYR A 51 23.53 1.90 -32.64
N LYS A 52 24.07 1.62 -33.83
CA LYS A 52 25.36 2.20 -34.32
C LYS A 52 25.20 2.93 -35.65
N ALA A 53 25.98 3.96 -35.81
CA ALA A 53 26.22 4.60 -37.11
C ALA A 53 27.09 3.70 -37.99
N GLU A 54 27.22 4.03 -39.29
CA GLU A 54 28.00 3.26 -40.26
C GLU A 54 29.49 3.16 -39.91
N ASP A 55 30.04 4.16 -39.21
CA ASP A 55 31.42 4.17 -38.74
C ASP A 55 31.66 3.45 -37.42
N GLY A 56 30.61 2.87 -36.84
CA GLY A 56 30.66 2.14 -35.58
C GLY A 56 30.43 2.99 -34.34
N THR A 57 30.15 4.29 -34.48
CA THR A 57 29.79 5.15 -33.35
C THR A 57 28.47 4.66 -32.73
N VAL A 58 28.47 4.39 -31.43
CA VAL A 58 27.22 3.99 -30.70
C VAL A 58 26.35 5.24 -30.54
N LEU A 59 25.16 5.18 -31.08
CA LEU A 59 24.16 6.24 -31.01
C LEU A 59 23.25 6.08 -29.78
N LEU A 60 22.83 4.85 -29.52
CA LEU A 60 21.99 4.48 -28.38
C LEU A 60 22.45 3.12 -27.83
N ALA A 61 22.53 3.03 -26.51
CA ALA A 61 22.65 1.76 -25.78
C ALA A 61 21.35 1.48 -25.04
N GLU A 62 20.84 0.26 -25.15
CA GLU A 62 19.71 -0.20 -24.37
C GLU A 62 20.12 -1.33 -23.43
N ARG A 63 19.55 -1.32 -22.21
CA ARG A 63 19.72 -2.38 -21.23
C ARG A 63 18.44 -2.51 -20.40
N TYR A 64 17.80 -3.68 -20.48
CA TYR A 64 16.54 -3.92 -19.78
C TYR A 64 16.67 -5.12 -18.87
N GLU A 65 16.42 -4.90 -17.58
CA GLU A 65 16.21 -5.94 -16.57
C GLU A 65 14.71 -6.14 -16.40
N LEU A 66 14.22 -7.34 -16.77
CA LEU A 66 12.81 -7.67 -16.67
C LEU A 66 12.61 -8.80 -15.65
N PRO A 67 11.69 -8.63 -14.71
CA PRO A 67 11.32 -9.71 -13.81
C PRO A 67 10.56 -10.77 -14.61
N THR A 68 10.84 -12.02 -14.31
CA THR A 68 10.18 -13.19 -14.91
C THR A 68 9.78 -14.14 -13.81
N LEU A 69 8.57 -14.65 -13.82
CA LEU A 69 8.12 -15.68 -12.91
C LEU A 69 8.56 -17.05 -13.41
N GLU A 70 9.19 -17.82 -12.54
CA GLU A 70 9.44 -19.24 -12.75
C GLU A 70 8.72 -20.06 -11.67
N LEU A 71 8.14 -21.20 -12.11
CA LEU A 71 7.65 -22.20 -11.18
C LEU A 71 8.79 -23.15 -10.84
N ARG A 72 8.97 -23.41 -9.54
CA ARG A 72 9.97 -24.30 -8.98
C ARG A 72 9.32 -25.45 -8.22
N THR A 73 9.95 -26.60 -8.27
CA THR A 73 9.63 -27.73 -7.39
C THR A 73 10.22 -27.53 -6.00
N GLU A 74 9.81 -28.33 -5.02
CA GLU A 74 10.39 -28.32 -3.65
C GLU A 74 11.93 -28.50 -3.65
N ASP A 75 12.48 -29.21 -4.62
CA ASP A 75 13.92 -29.40 -4.79
C ASP A 75 14.62 -28.22 -5.49
N GLY A 76 13.86 -27.15 -5.84
CA GLY A 76 14.37 -25.94 -6.49
C GLY A 76 14.62 -26.07 -7.99
N GLU A 77 14.21 -27.17 -8.62
CA GLU A 77 14.32 -27.33 -10.08
C GLU A 77 13.22 -26.56 -10.80
N SER A 78 13.56 -25.96 -11.96
CA SER A 78 12.57 -25.30 -12.82
C SER A 78 11.50 -26.27 -13.27
N TYR A 79 10.24 -25.93 -13.01
CA TYR A 79 9.10 -26.71 -13.44
C TYR A 79 8.67 -26.28 -14.85
N THR A 80 8.76 -27.20 -15.79
CA THR A 80 8.21 -27.00 -17.14
C THR A 80 6.98 -27.90 -17.31
N PRO A 81 5.79 -27.32 -17.55
CA PRO A 81 4.58 -28.11 -17.81
C PRO A 81 4.82 -29.06 -18.96
N ALA A 82 4.49 -30.32 -18.80
CA ALA A 82 4.50 -31.26 -19.94
C ALA A 82 3.49 -30.79 -20.99
N GLU A 83 3.80 -30.92 -22.29
CA GLU A 83 2.97 -30.46 -23.42
C GLU A 83 1.49 -30.93 -23.40
N ASN A 84 1.11 -31.80 -22.48
CA ASN A 84 -0.21 -32.41 -22.33
C ASN A 84 -0.86 -32.25 -20.94
N VAL A 85 -0.52 -31.21 -20.16
CA VAL A 85 -1.03 -31.02 -18.78
C VAL A 85 -2.55 -30.76 -18.71
N THR A 86 -3.24 -30.55 -19.82
CA THR A 86 -4.72 -30.45 -19.84
C THR A 86 -5.47 -31.73 -19.40
N ALA A 87 -4.77 -32.84 -19.13
CA ALA A 87 -5.41 -34.12 -18.80
C ALA A 87 -5.08 -34.71 -17.42
N GLY A 88 -4.27 -34.05 -16.54
CA GLY A 88 -3.87 -34.68 -15.28
C GLY A 88 -3.29 -33.81 -14.19
N GLY A 89 -3.14 -32.46 -14.37
CA GLY A 89 -2.69 -31.53 -13.32
C GLY A 89 -3.81 -31.19 -12.34
N SER A 90 -3.44 -30.83 -11.10
CA SER A 90 -4.40 -30.30 -10.14
C SER A 90 -4.94 -28.92 -10.59
N ALA A 91 -6.10 -28.50 -10.06
CA ALA A 91 -6.63 -27.16 -10.32
C ALA A 91 -5.65 -26.07 -9.87
N ALA A 92 -4.96 -26.30 -8.76
CA ALA A 92 -3.93 -25.40 -8.21
C ALA A 92 -2.73 -25.28 -9.17
N GLU A 93 -2.20 -26.39 -9.67
CA GLU A 93 -1.11 -26.39 -10.66
C GLU A 93 -1.50 -25.62 -11.93
N SER A 94 -2.71 -25.81 -12.42
CA SER A 94 -3.23 -25.12 -13.60
C SER A 94 -3.34 -23.60 -13.37
N ALA A 95 -3.76 -23.17 -12.16
CA ALA A 95 -3.83 -21.77 -11.78
C ALA A 95 -2.44 -21.13 -11.69
N GLN A 96 -1.47 -21.81 -11.09
CA GLN A 96 -0.08 -21.33 -11.01
C GLN A 96 0.57 -21.18 -12.39
N ILE A 97 0.35 -22.13 -13.32
CA ILE A 97 0.82 -22.02 -14.70
C ILE A 97 0.17 -20.84 -15.43
N ALA A 98 -1.12 -20.62 -15.20
CA ALA A 98 -1.84 -19.49 -15.79
C ALA A 98 -1.31 -18.15 -15.25
N ALA A 99 -1.08 -18.03 -13.96
CA ALA A 99 -0.50 -16.84 -13.33
C ALA A 99 0.92 -16.55 -13.86
N GLN A 100 1.79 -17.57 -13.91
CA GLN A 100 3.12 -17.44 -14.53
C GLN A 100 3.02 -16.91 -15.97
N SER A 101 2.13 -17.51 -16.76
CA SER A 101 1.95 -17.11 -18.17
C SER A 101 1.44 -15.67 -18.30
N ALA A 102 0.49 -15.27 -17.47
CA ALA A 102 -0.07 -13.93 -17.49
C ALA A 102 1.00 -12.87 -17.17
N PHE A 103 1.76 -13.05 -16.08
CA PHE A 103 2.84 -12.14 -15.70
C PHE A 103 3.93 -12.07 -16.78
N ASN A 104 4.42 -13.20 -17.28
CA ASN A 104 5.50 -13.24 -18.27
C ASN A 104 5.05 -12.67 -19.63
N THR A 105 3.77 -12.78 -19.96
CA THR A 105 3.20 -12.13 -21.15
C THR A 105 3.26 -10.63 -21.03
N GLU A 106 2.89 -10.08 -19.87
CA GLU A 106 2.99 -8.64 -19.64
C GLU A 106 4.44 -8.16 -19.70
N MET A 107 5.39 -8.87 -19.09
CA MET A 107 6.80 -8.52 -19.18
C MET A 107 7.31 -8.55 -20.63
N SER A 108 6.80 -9.46 -21.46
CA SER A 108 7.09 -9.48 -22.89
C SER A 108 6.53 -8.26 -23.65
N ASN A 109 5.33 -7.79 -23.25
CA ASN A 109 4.72 -6.56 -23.78
C ASN A 109 5.55 -5.33 -23.39
N VAL A 110 5.99 -5.26 -22.12
CA VAL A 110 6.88 -4.21 -21.63
C VAL A 110 8.18 -4.17 -22.44
N LEU A 111 8.83 -5.30 -22.66
CA LEU A 111 10.04 -5.39 -23.48
C LEU A 111 9.79 -4.88 -24.91
N ALA A 112 8.69 -5.28 -25.51
CA ALA A 112 8.34 -4.84 -26.86
C ALA A 112 8.12 -3.32 -26.93
N GLY A 113 7.48 -2.73 -25.91
CA GLY A 113 7.31 -1.29 -25.77
C GLY A 113 8.65 -0.56 -25.67
N LEU A 114 9.52 -1.00 -24.75
CA LEU A 114 10.85 -0.41 -24.54
C LEU A 114 11.71 -0.45 -25.79
N ARG A 115 11.70 -1.58 -26.53
CA ARG A 115 12.42 -1.70 -27.81
C ARG A 115 11.85 -0.80 -28.91
N SER A 116 10.52 -0.59 -28.90
CA SER A 116 9.90 0.36 -29.82
C SER A 116 10.34 1.79 -29.53
N GLU A 117 10.38 2.19 -28.27
CA GLU A 117 10.92 3.50 -27.82
C GLU A 117 12.39 3.65 -28.21
N ALA A 118 13.24 2.64 -27.93
CA ALA A 118 14.64 2.64 -28.30
C ALA A 118 14.85 2.79 -29.81
N SER A 119 14.03 2.11 -30.62
CA SER A 119 14.09 2.23 -32.08
C SER A 119 13.76 3.64 -32.57
N GLN A 120 12.82 4.33 -31.93
CA GLN A 120 12.49 5.73 -32.24
C GLN A 120 13.64 6.66 -31.83
N MET A 121 14.15 6.52 -30.59
CA MET A 121 15.32 7.26 -30.12
C MET A 121 16.53 7.04 -31.05
N ALA A 122 16.80 5.82 -31.46
CA ALA A 122 17.90 5.50 -32.38
C ALA A 122 17.75 6.18 -33.75
N ALA A 123 16.51 6.28 -34.27
CA ALA A 123 16.24 7.00 -35.53
C ALA A 123 16.51 8.51 -35.38
N GLU A 124 16.08 9.12 -34.29
CA GLU A 124 16.37 10.53 -33.96
C GLU A 124 17.87 10.76 -33.75
N GLY A 125 18.53 9.83 -33.03
CA GLY A 125 19.98 9.86 -32.83
C GLY A 125 20.74 9.77 -34.15
N LYS A 126 20.29 8.99 -35.11
CA LYS A 126 20.85 8.88 -36.44
C LYS A 126 20.70 10.17 -37.22
N GLU A 127 19.56 10.82 -37.21
CA GLU A 127 19.34 12.13 -37.86
C GLU A 127 20.23 13.22 -37.26
N LEU A 128 20.37 13.24 -35.94
CA LEU A 128 21.31 14.14 -35.26
C LEU A 128 22.74 13.86 -35.69
N TYR A 129 23.15 12.61 -35.74
CA TYR A 129 24.50 12.21 -36.17
C TYR A 129 24.81 12.60 -37.61
N GLU A 130 23.88 12.41 -38.54
CA GLU A 130 24.03 12.82 -39.94
C GLU A 130 24.23 14.35 -40.08
N THR A 131 23.67 15.14 -39.15
CA THR A 131 23.73 16.60 -39.17
C THR A 131 24.99 17.16 -38.46
N THR A 132 25.37 16.56 -37.34
CA THR A 132 26.39 17.09 -36.40
C THR A 132 27.65 16.22 -36.33
N GLY A 133 27.64 15.03 -36.91
CA GLY A 133 28.66 14.01 -36.70
C GLY A 133 28.75 13.60 -35.23
N SER A 134 29.91 13.11 -34.83
CA SER A 134 30.15 12.73 -33.42
C SER A 134 30.08 13.91 -32.43
N ALA A 135 30.03 15.16 -32.90
CA ALA A 135 29.88 16.32 -32.04
C ALA A 135 28.53 16.41 -31.35
N GLY A 136 27.46 15.78 -31.92
CA GLY A 136 26.15 15.64 -31.30
C GLY A 136 26.13 14.62 -30.15
N PHE A 137 27.17 13.79 -30.06
CA PHE A 137 27.35 12.76 -29.02
C PHE A 137 28.62 13.07 -28.21
N THR A 138 28.70 14.31 -27.66
CA THR A 138 29.88 14.83 -27.00
C THR A 138 30.26 14.09 -25.73
N GLY A 139 31.55 13.86 -25.54
CA GLY A 139 32.12 13.25 -24.34
C GLY A 139 32.14 11.72 -24.35
N GLY A 140 31.81 11.08 -25.48
CA GLY A 140 31.75 9.61 -25.57
C GLY A 140 30.47 9.01 -24.93
N SER A 141 29.46 9.85 -24.67
CA SER A 141 28.17 9.43 -24.16
C SER A 141 27.23 9.17 -25.33
N CYS A 142 26.86 7.94 -25.54
CA CYS A 142 25.68 7.58 -26.37
C CYS A 142 24.39 7.92 -25.63
N TRP A 143 23.31 7.95 -26.34
CA TRP A 143 21.99 7.96 -25.74
C TRP A 143 21.74 6.65 -25.00
N VAL A 144 20.88 6.68 -24.02
CA VAL A 144 20.64 5.54 -23.11
C VAL A 144 19.14 5.34 -22.92
N ASN A 145 18.70 4.08 -22.98
CA ASN A 145 17.37 3.65 -22.51
C ASN A 145 17.56 2.40 -21.66
N GLU A 146 17.32 2.52 -20.37
CA GLU A 146 17.54 1.43 -19.41
C GLU A 146 16.30 1.21 -18.55
N LEU A 147 16.03 -0.06 -18.25
CA LEU A 147 15.08 -0.47 -17.21
C LEU A 147 15.84 -1.31 -16.19
N SER A 148 15.80 -0.92 -14.93
CA SER A 148 16.46 -1.65 -13.85
C SER A 148 15.45 -2.01 -12.75
N VAL A 149 15.36 -3.29 -12.38
CA VAL A 149 14.55 -3.73 -11.23
C VAL A 149 15.21 -3.22 -9.95
N THR A 150 14.48 -2.44 -9.16
CA THR A 150 14.99 -1.83 -7.93
C THR A 150 14.50 -2.54 -6.67
N SER A 151 13.31 -3.15 -6.71
CA SER A 151 12.74 -3.89 -5.57
C SER A 151 11.78 -4.97 -6.05
N THR A 152 11.72 -6.03 -5.26
CA THR A 152 10.72 -7.11 -5.39
C THR A 152 10.29 -7.52 -4.00
N TYR A 153 8.98 -7.56 -3.77
CA TYR A 153 8.36 -8.01 -2.54
C TYR A 153 7.30 -9.06 -2.86
N MET A 154 7.25 -10.13 -2.10
CA MET A 154 6.28 -11.21 -2.29
C MET A 154 5.83 -11.73 -0.93
N THR A 155 4.52 -11.98 -0.78
CA THR A 155 3.93 -12.61 0.40
C THR A 155 3.74 -14.12 0.19
N GLU A 156 3.55 -14.86 1.27
CA GLU A 156 3.22 -16.30 1.19
C GLU A 156 1.82 -16.51 0.61
N GLU A 157 0.88 -15.59 0.85
CA GLU A 157 -0.50 -15.60 0.35
C GLU A 157 -0.64 -15.17 -1.12
N GLY A 158 0.48 -14.81 -1.77
CA GLY A 158 0.57 -14.69 -3.22
C GLY A 158 0.52 -13.27 -3.77
N LEU A 159 0.78 -12.23 -2.98
CA LEU A 159 1.12 -10.93 -3.55
C LEU A 159 2.51 -10.97 -4.17
N LEU A 160 2.65 -10.46 -5.38
CA LEU A 160 3.92 -10.05 -5.96
C LEU A 160 3.89 -8.55 -6.24
N SER A 161 4.86 -7.80 -5.73
CA SER A 161 5.04 -6.38 -5.99
C SER A 161 6.45 -6.13 -6.51
N VAL A 162 6.57 -5.57 -7.71
CA VAL A 162 7.86 -5.31 -8.37
C VAL A 162 7.95 -3.82 -8.70
N VAL A 163 9.12 -3.25 -8.47
CA VAL A 163 9.46 -1.87 -8.82
C VAL A 163 10.67 -1.87 -9.74
N ALA A 164 10.59 -1.10 -10.80
CA ALA A 164 11.70 -0.84 -11.69
C ALA A 164 11.79 0.64 -12.02
N GLU A 165 12.99 1.12 -12.30
CA GLU A 165 13.27 2.46 -12.81
C GLU A 165 13.58 2.40 -14.31
N ASN A 166 12.84 3.17 -15.10
CA ASN A 166 13.14 3.38 -16.51
C ASN A 166 13.91 4.70 -16.66
N TYR A 167 15.20 4.59 -16.90
CA TYR A 167 16.11 5.71 -17.11
C TYR A 167 16.33 5.94 -18.58
N THR A 168 16.10 7.18 -19.05
CA THR A 168 16.35 7.59 -20.43
C THR A 168 17.22 8.84 -20.49
N TYR A 169 18.18 8.83 -21.41
CA TYR A 169 18.97 10.00 -21.75
C TYR A 169 19.20 10.08 -23.25
N TYR A 170 18.73 11.13 -23.90
CA TYR A 170 18.85 11.36 -25.34
C TYR A 170 19.45 12.72 -25.68
N GLY A 171 20.40 13.15 -24.87
CA GLY A 171 21.04 14.47 -25.01
C GLY A 171 20.16 15.56 -24.41
N GLY A 172 20.71 16.47 -23.68
CA GLY A 172 19.96 17.53 -23.00
C GLY A 172 20.61 17.87 -21.67
N ALA A 173 19.92 18.68 -20.88
CA ALA A 173 20.42 19.15 -19.60
C ALA A 173 20.47 18.06 -18.53
N HIS A 174 19.54 17.11 -18.58
CA HIS A 174 19.40 16.04 -17.59
C HIS A 174 18.72 14.80 -18.20
N PRO A 175 18.89 13.61 -17.61
CA PRO A 175 18.13 12.41 -17.95
C PRO A 175 16.67 12.54 -17.48
N ASN A 176 15.86 11.57 -17.87
CA ASN A 176 14.54 11.33 -17.33
C ASN A 176 14.49 9.95 -16.67
N SER A 177 13.95 9.87 -15.48
CA SER A 177 13.69 8.63 -14.76
C SER A 177 12.20 8.54 -14.45
N VAL A 178 11.60 7.39 -14.73
CA VAL A 178 10.18 7.09 -14.50
C VAL A 178 10.07 5.79 -13.74
N SER A 179 9.29 5.78 -12.68
CA SER A 179 8.98 4.57 -11.92
C SER A 179 7.99 3.69 -12.69
N ARG A 180 8.26 2.39 -12.73
CA ARG A 180 7.34 1.36 -13.23
C ARG A 180 7.08 0.35 -12.13
N THR A 181 5.83 0.05 -11.87
CA THR A 181 5.43 -0.87 -10.81
C THR A 181 4.46 -1.91 -11.31
N TRP A 182 4.55 -3.12 -10.77
CA TRP A 182 3.62 -4.21 -11.04
C TRP A 182 3.25 -4.86 -9.73
N SER A 183 1.98 -4.73 -9.35
CA SER A 183 1.39 -5.46 -8.24
C SER A 183 0.47 -6.54 -8.81
N PHE A 184 0.70 -7.80 -8.43
CA PHE A 184 0.10 -8.95 -9.06
C PHE A 184 -0.34 -10.00 -8.05
N ASP A 185 -1.55 -10.55 -8.21
CA ASP A 185 -2.05 -11.67 -7.43
C ASP A 185 -1.68 -12.98 -8.10
N LEU A 186 -0.72 -13.69 -7.52
CA LEU A 186 -0.23 -14.99 -7.99
C LEU A 186 -1.29 -16.10 -7.94
N THR A 187 -2.36 -15.92 -7.17
CA THR A 187 -3.43 -16.91 -7.01
C THR A 187 -4.51 -16.77 -8.06
N THR A 188 -4.78 -15.55 -8.52
CA THR A 188 -5.77 -15.28 -9.59
C THR A 188 -5.13 -15.08 -10.94
N GLY A 189 -3.86 -14.68 -10.98
CA GLY A 189 -3.15 -14.33 -12.22
C GLY A 189 -3.53 -12.96 -12.76
N GLU A 190 -3.95 -12.02 -11.89
CA GLU A 190 -4.40 -10.69 -12.25
C GLU A 190 -3.49 -9.60 -11.68
N PHE A 191 -3.30 -8.52 -12.46
CA PHE A 191 -2.65 -7.31 -11.96
C PHE A 191 -3.63 -6.54 -11.06
N LEU A 192 -3.10 -6.07 -9.93
CA LEU A 192 -3.90 -5.40 -8.91
C LEU A 192 -4.06 -3.92 -9.22
N THR A 193 -5.30 -3.46 -9.15
CA THR A 193 -5.64 -2.03 -9.13
C THR A 193 -6.07 -1.65 -7.71
N LEU A 194 -6.09 -0.35 -7.42
CA LEU A 194 -6.54 0.12 -6.12
C LEU A 194 -8.00 -0.28 -5.86
N ASP A 195 -8.87 -0.19 -6.88
CA ASP A 195 -10.27 -0.59 -6.79
C ASP A 195 -10.45 -2.08 -6.45
N ALA A 196 -9.58 -2.96 -7.00
CA ALA A 196 -9.64 -4.40 -6.72
C ALA A 196 -9.32 -4.74 -5.25
N LEU A 197 -8.65 -3.83 -4.54
CA LEU A 197 -8.26 -3.98 -3.13
C LEU A 197 -9.25 -3.30 -2.18
N SER A 198 -10.07 -2.38 -2.67
CA SER A 198 -10.97 -1.55 -1.87
C SER A 198 -12.16 -2.35 -1.33
N SER A 199 -12.60 -2.03 -0.13
CA SER A 199 -13.92 -2.37 0.39
C SER A 199 -14.98 -1.51 -0.31
N GLU A 200 -16.16 -2.06 -0.59
CA GLU A 200 -17.29 -1.29 -1.13
C GLU A 200 -17.86 -0.30 -0.09
N GLU A 201 -17.72 -0.60 1.20
CA GLU A 201 -18.23 0.21 2.29
C GLU A 201 -17.24 1.30 2.75
N GLY A 202 -15.97 1.19 2.32
CA GLY A 202 -14.89 2.04 2.82
C GLY A 202 -14.46 1.69 4.25
N ASP A 203 -13.89 2.67 4.95
CA ASP A 203 -13.58 2.58 6.37
C ASP A 203 -14.81 2.92 7.25
N ILE A 204 -14.60 3.12 8.54
CA ILE A 204 -15.69 3.47 9.49
C ILE A 204 -16.36 4.83 9.21
N ASN A 205 -15.66 5.75 8.56
CA ASN A 205 -16.19 7.06 8.13
C ASN A 205 -16.84 7.00 6.75
N GLY A 206 -16.79 5.85 6.06
CA GLY A 206 -17.17 5.70 4.66
C GLY A 206 -16.09 6.16 3.68
N ASP A 207 -14.87 6.46 4.17
CA ASP A 207 -13.76 6.85 3.34
C ASP A 207 -13.23 5.66 2.52
N SER A 208 -13.06 5.87 1.22
CA SER A 208 -12.50 4.86 0.33
C SER A 208 -11.01 4.64 0.62
N LEU A 209 -10.47 3.49 0.18
CA LEU A 209 -9.03 3.21 0.21
C LEU A 209 -8.20 4.37 -0.38
N GLN A 210 -8.64 4.93 -1.52
CA GLN A 210 -7.99 6.07 -2.15
C GLN A 210 -8.03 7.31 -1.26
N THR A 211 -9.16 7.61 -0.62
CA THR A 211 -9.32 8.75 0.28
C THR A 211 -8.38 8.65 1.47
N SER A 212 -8.32 7.49 2.14
CA SER A 212 -7.44 7.27 3.30
C SER A 212 -5.96 7.48 2.95
N ILE A 213 -5.52 6.97 1.80
CA ILE A 213 -4.14 7.14 1.30
C ILE A 213 -3.87 8.62 0.98
N TYR A 214 -4.79 9.28 0.26
CA TYR A 214 -4.69 10.70 -0.07
C TYR A 214 -4.56 11.57 1.18
N GLN A 215 -5.43 11.40 2.18
CA GLN A 215 -5.39 12.17 3.43
C GLN A 215 -4.07 11.99 4.17
N ASN A 216 -3.52 10.78 4.18
CA ASN A 216 -2.22 10.52 4.77
C ASN A 216 -1.08 11.24 4.03
N ILE A 217 -1.07 11.21 2.70
CA ILE A 217 -0.07 11.94 1.90
C ILE A 217 -0.15 13.45 2.17
N VAL A 218 -1.36 14.03 2.19
CA VAL A 218 -1.56 15.45 2.54
C VAL A 218 -0.98 15.76 3.92
N SER A 219 -1.30 14.92 4.91
CA SER A 219 -0.77 15.07 6.28
C SER A 219 0.77 15.02 6.33
N GLN A 220 1.40 14.13 5.54
CA GLN A 220 2.86 14.07 5.43
C GLN A 220 3.45 15.38 4.85
N ILE A 221 2.83 15.94 3.82
CA ILE A 221 3.25 17.21 3.20
C ILE A 221 3.14 18.37 4.20
N ASP A 222 2.00 18.47 4.87
CA ASP A 222 1.70 19.53 5.83
C ASP A 222 2.64 19.48 7.04
N SER A 223 2.90 18.27 7.57
CA SER A 223 3.79 18.07 8.72
C SER A 223 5.24 18.49 8.44
N GLN A 224 5.67 18.35 7.18
CA GLN A 224 7.01 18.76 6.75
C GLN A 224 7.12 20.27 6.47
N GLY A 225 5.99 20.98 6.38
CA GLY A 225 5.94 22.41 6.03
C GLY A 225 6.45 22.69 4.61
N LEU A 226 6.33 21.73 3.70
CA LEU A 226 6.89 21.77 2.34
C LEU A 226 5.84 22.09 1.26
N SER A 227 4.62 22.46 1.62
CA SER A 227 3.55 22.75 0.66
C SER A 227 3.96 23.80 -0.41
N GLU A 228 4.80 24.78 -0.04
CA GLU A 228 5.33 25.78 -0.99
C GLU A 228 6.37 25.21 -2.00
N ALA A 229 6.87 24.00 -1.76
CA ALA A 229 7.81 23.34 -2.67
C ALA A 229 7.10 22.61 -3.83
N TYR A 230 5.79 22.42 -3.73
CA TYR A 230 4.95 21.76 -4.72
C TYR A 230 4.31 22.77 -5.67
N PHE A 231 3.78 22.31 -6.81
CA PHE A 231 3.01 23.15 -7.72
C PHE A 231 1.69 23.58 -7.09
N ASP A 232 1.11 24.72 -7.49
CA ASP A 232 -0.12 25.26 -6.91
C ASP A 232 -1.33 24.30 -7.05
N ASP A 233 -1.32 23.40 -8.03
CA ASP A 233 -2.37 22.43 -8.34
C ASP A 233 -2.04 20.99 -7.92
N TYR A 234 -1.00 20.79 -7.09
CA TYR A 234 -0.54 19.46 -6.68
C TYR A 234 -1.64 18.62 -6.00
N ASP A 235 -2.53 19.26 -5.25
CA ASP A 235 -3.63 18.59 -4.55
C ASP A 235 -4.59 17.85 -5.51
N SER A 236 -4.81 18.39 -6.69
CA SER A 236 -5.64 17.73 -7.71
C SER A 236 -5.01 16.44 -8.25
N TYR A 237 -3.68 16.35 -8.29
CA TYR A 237 -2.96 15.12 -8.66
C TYR A 237 -2.92 14.13 -7.49
N LEU A 238 -2.82 14.61 -6.24
CA LEU A 238 -2.88 13.75 -5.07
C LEU A 238 -4.25 13.08 -4.92
N SER A 239 -5.33 13.84 -5.10
CA SER A 239 -6.69 13.31 -4.95
C SER A 239 -7.06 12.25 -5.99
N ASP A 240 -6.41 12.25 -7.16
CA ASP A 240 -6.54 11.25 -8.22
C ASP A 240 -5.21 10.52 -8.47
N PHE A 241 -4.45 10.24 -7.42
CA PHE A 241 -3.11 9.66 -7.53
C PHE A 241 -3.02 8.38 -8.36
N PRO A 242 -4.02 7.49 -8.41
CA PRO A 242 -3.93 6.30 -9.25
C PRO A 242 -3.76 6.61 -10.75
N ALA A 243 -4.17 7.81 -11.20
CA ALA A 243 -3.98 8.25 -12.58
C ALA A 243 -2.62 8.91 -12.84
N PHE A 244 -1.93 9.41 -11.80
CA PHE A 244 -0.73 10.25 -11.94
C PHE A 244 0.51 9.72 -11.22
N ALA A 245 0.36 8.71 -10.38
CA ALA A 245 1.44 8.09 -9.64
C ALA A 245 1.48 6.58 -9.88
N THR A 246 2.60 5.99 -9.57
CA THR A 246 2.72 4.55 -9.41
C THR A 246 2.62 4.18 -7.93
N PHE A 247 2.16 2.95 -7.63
CA PHE A 247 2.17 2.44 -6.27
C PHE A 247 2.70 1.01 -6.22
N TYR A 248 3.27 0.64 -5.10
CA TYR A 248 3.76 -0.70 -4.85
C TYR A 248 3.70 -1.04 -3.35
N PHE A 249 3.70 -2.33 -3.05
CA PHE A 249 3.62 -2.83 -1.69
C PHE A 249 4.99 -3.21 -1.15
N THR A 250 5.13 -3.03 0.15
CA THR A 250 6.29 -3.42 0.96
C THR A 250 5.81 -4.21 2.18
N ALA A 251 6.74 -4.67 3.01
CA ALA A 251 6.38 -5.35 4.26
C ALA A 251 5.65 -4.45 5.28
N THR A 252 5.70 -3.14 5.13
CA THR A 252 5.17 -2.18 6.12
C THR A 252 4.00 -1.34 5.62
N GLY A 253 3.72 -1.37 4.32
CA GLY A 253 2.66 -0.55 3.74
C GLY A 253 2.72 -0.48 2.22
N MET A 254 2.12 0.59 1.71
CA MET A 254 2.15 0.96 0.31
C MET A 254 3.03 2.18 0.13
N THR A 255 3.87 2.19 -0.91
CA THR A 255 4.57 3.39 -1.36
C THR A 255 3.88 3.95 -2.59
N VAL A 256 3.58 5.25 -2.59
CA VAL A 256 3.04 6.01 -3.72
C VAL A 256 4.14 6.92 -4.26
N ALA A 257 4.45 6.82 -5.54
CA ALA A 257 5.53 7.57 -6.17
C ALA A 257 5.01 8.40 -7.36
N PHE A 258 5.19 9.70 -7.27
CA PHE A 258 4.98 10.65 -8.35
C PHE A 258 6.31 10.94 -9.03
N ASP A 259 6.37 10.74 -10.34
CA ASP A 259 7.56 11.07 -11.12
C ASP A 259 7.84 12.58 -11.12
N THR A 260 9.05 12.95 -11.53
CA THR A 260 9.44 14.36 -11.66
C THR A 260 8.47 15.14 -12.54
N TYR A 261 8.20 16.39 -12.19
CA TYR A 261 7.26 17.30 -12.86
C TYR A 261 5.75 16.96 -12.69
N ILE A 262 5.37 15.94 -11.96
CA ILE A 262 3.94 15.67 -11.71
C ILE A 262 3.42 16.65 -10.66
N ILE A 263 3.97 16.64 -9.45
CA ILE A 263 3.51 17.48 -8.34
C ILE A 263 4.56 18.49 -7.87
N ALA A 264 5.82 18.37 -8.31
CA ALA A 264 6.93 19.21 -7.90
C ALA A 264 7.90 19.45 -9.06
N PRO A 265 8.73 20.54 -9.02
CA PRO A 265 9.74 20.80 -10.02
C PRO A 265 10.81 19.70 -10.09
N TYR A 266 11.46 19.54 -11.25
CA TYR A 266 12.53 18.54 -11.46
C TYR A 266 13.61 18.57 -10.37
N ALA A 267 13.97 19.75 -9.88
CA ALA A 267 14.99 19.90 -8.85
C ALA A 267 14.62 19.28 -7.49
N ALA A 268 13.34 19.05 -7.24
CA ALA A 268 12.85 18.34 -6.08
C ALA A 268 12.94 16.79 -6.22
N GLY A 269 13.14 16.31 -7.45
CA GLY A 269 13.16 14.88 -7.76
C GLY A 269 11.76 14.26 -7.76
N PRO A 270 11.67 12.92 -7.89
CA PRO A 270 10.43 12.18 -7.67
C PRO A 270 9.93 12.36 -6.23
N GLN A 271 8.63 12.47 -6.07
CA GLN A 271 8.02 12.60 -4.75
C GLN A 271 7.45 11.24 -4.32
N VAL A 272 7.95 10.71 -3.20
CA VAL A 272 7.67 9.36 -2.74
C VAL A 272 7.11 9.41 -1.33
N PHE A 273 5.97 8.76 -1.13
CA PHE A 273 5.25 8.72 0.13
C PHE A 273 5.05 7.28 0.58
N ASP A 274 5.56 6.96 1.74
CA ASP A 274 5.30 5.67 2.38
C ASP A 274 4.04 5.79 3.24
N VAL A 275 3.03 4.99 2.92
CA VAL A 275 1.75 4.94 3.61
C VAL A 275 1.66 3.61 4.37
N PRO A 276 1.71 3.62 5.71
CA PRO A 276 1.62 2.41 6.52
C PRO A 276 0.30 1.67 6.31
N TYR A 277 0.30 0.34 6.45
CA TYR A 277 -0.94 -0.45 6.36
C TYR A 277 -2.00 0.01 7.35
N SER A 278 -1.62 0.43 8.55
CA SER A 278 -2.55 0.92 9.58
C SER A 278 -3.46 2.05 9.10
N VAL A 279 -2.99 2.88 8.17
CA VAL A 279 -3.76 4.01 7.62
C VAL A 279 -4.95 3.56 6.81
N PHE A 280 -4.83 2.46 6.08
CA PHE A 280 -5.82 2.06 5.07
C PHE A 280 -6.34 0.62 5.23
N TYR A 281 -5.90 -0.11 6.26
CA TYR A 281 -6.28 -1.50 6.48
C TYR A 281 -7.79 -1.69 6.61
N SER A 282 -8.47 -0.79 7.32
CA SER A 282 -9.93 -0.82 7.51
C SER A 282 -10.72 -0.66 6.21
N ALA A 283 -10.16 0.05 5.22
CA ALA A 283 -10.75 0.26 3.90
C ALA A 283 -10.43 -0.85 2.88
N LEU A 284 -9.63 -1.87 3.26
CA LEU A 284 -9.34 -3.03 2.42
C LEU A 284 -10.49 -4.04 2.45
N ASN A 285 -10.73 -4.68 1.31
CA ASN A 285 -11.60 -5.85 1.29
C ASN A 285 -10.91 -7.10 1.89
N GLU A 286 -11.67 -8.14 2.24
CA GLU A 286 -11.14 -9.34 2.92
C GLU A 286 -10.09 -10.10 2.09
N ARG A 287 -10.21 -10.07 0.76
CA ARG A 287 -9.19 -10.69 -0.12
C ARG A 287 -7.87 -9.93 -0.02
N ALA A 288 -7.92 -8.61 -0.07
CA ALA A 288 -6.72 -7.76 0.04
C ALA A 288 -6.05 -7.94 1.42
N LYS A 289 -6.81 -7.97 2.51
CA LYS A 289 -6.29 -8.23 3.87
C LYS A 289 -5.51 -9.54 3.96
N THR A 290 -6.03 -10.61 3.32
CA THR A 290 -5.33 -11.89 3.26
C THR A 290 -4.08 -11.79 2.39
N LEU A 291 -4.21 -11.26 1.17
CA LEU A 291 -3.15 -11.20 0.17
C LEU A 291 -1.93 -10.40 0.62
N LEU A 292 -2.17 -9.29 1.34
CA LEU A 292 -1.13 -8.36 1.78
C LEU A 292 -0.35 -8.84 3.02
N GLU A 293 -0.84 -9.86 3.74
CA GLU A 293 -0.22 -10.39 4.97
C GLU A 293 0.19 -9.27 5.95
N VAL A 294 -0.76 -8.37 6.21
CA VAL A 294 -0.48 -7.18 7.01
C VAL A 294 0.03 -7.56 8.41
N PRO A 295 1.17 -7.01 8.87
CA PRO A 295 1.69 -7.28 10.20
C PRO A 295 0.68 -6.97 11.30
N GLN A 296 0.61 -7.83 12.33
CA GLN A 296 -0.37 -7.70 13.42
C GLN A 296 -0.28 -6.34 14.13
N GLU A 297 0.91 -5.76 14.26
CA GLU A 297 1.11 -4.43 14.84
C GLU A 297 0.41 -3.33 14.02
N GLN A 298 0.40 -3.45 12.68
CA GLN A 298 -0.28 -2.51 11.80
C GLN A 298 -1.80 -2.66 11.87
N ILE A 299 -2.29 -3.90 12.03
CA ILE A 299 -3.72 -4.18 12.25
C ILE A 299 -4.17 -3.55 13.57
N VAL A 300 -3.40 -3.73 14.65
CA VAL A 300 -3.70 -3.14 15.96
C VAL A 300 -3.71 -1.61 15.92
N LEU A 301 -2.79 -0.99 15.16
CA LEU A 301 -2.80 0.47 14.97
C LEU A 301 -4.05 0.94 14.22
N SER A 302 -4.47 0.23 13.18
CA SER A 302 -5.72 0.52 12.47
C SER A 302 -6.96 0.36 13.38
N ASP A 303 -6.98 -0.69 14.20
CA ASP A 303 -8.03 -0.90 15.20
C ASP A 303 -8.05 0.21 16.25
N PHE A 304 -6.87 0.71 16.66
CA PHE A 304 -6.75 1.84 17.57
C PHE A 304 -7.33 3.13 16.97
N ASP A 305 -7.02 3.44 15.72
CA ASP A 305 -7.56 4.61 15.01
C ASP A 305 -9.09 4.52 14.88
N THR A 306 -9.60 3.33 14.55
CA THR A 306 -11.06 3.08 14.54
C THR A 306 -11.68 3.23 15.91
N ALA A 307 -11.04 2.71 16.97
CA ALA A 307 -11.49 2.86 18.35
C ALA A 307 -11.47 4.33 18.80
N ALA A 308 -10.44 5.10 18.44
CA ALA A 308 -10.34 6.53 18.69
C ALA A 308 -11.47 7.31 18.02
N THR A 309 -11.78 6.98 16.77
CA THR A 309 -12.92 7.55 16.03
C THR A 309 -14.25 7.26 16.73
N LEU A 310 -14.50 5.99 17.09
CA LEU A 310 -15.70 5.60 17.83
C LEU A 310 -15.82 6.30 19.20
N TRP A 311 -14.71 6.41 19.92
CA TRP A 311 -14.67 7.16 21.19
C TRP A 311 -14.97 8.64 20.95
N SER A 312 -14.38 9.23 19.91
CA SER A 312 -14.63 10.62 19.52
C SER A 312 -16.11 10.88 19.22
N TRP A 313 -16.78 9.99 18.51
CA TRP A 313 -18.22 10.10 18.22
C TRP A 313 -19.12 10.06 19.45
N LEU A 314 -18.66 9.41 20.52
CA LEU A 314 -19.40 9.40 21.78
C LEU A 314 -19.23 10.71 22.55
N PHE A 315 -18.08 11.40 22.44
CA PHE A 315 -17.72 12.46 23.38
C PHE A 315 -17.35 13.78 22.72
N ILE A 316 -16.85 13.79 21.48
CA ILE A 316 -16.20 14.95 20.88
C ILE A 316 -16.87 15.38 19.57
N THR A 317 -16.84 14.51 18.54
CA THR A 317 -17.28 14.81 17.19
C THR A 317 -18.63 14.16 16.86
N THR A 318 -19.24 14.60 15.77
CA THR A 318 -20.45 13.99 15.23
C THR A 318 -20.03 12.91 14.19
N PRO A 319 -20.58 11.68 14.25
CA PRO A 319 -20.36 10.71 13.19
C PRO A 319 -20.96 11.19 11.87
N PRO A 320 -20.62 10.54 10.73
CA PRO A 320 -21.23 10.83 9.45
C PRO A 320 -22.75 10.83 9.52
N THR A 321 -23.38 11.77 8.80
CA THR A 321 -24.83 11.88 8.66
C THR A 321 -25.18 11.88 7.18
N GLU A 322 -26.40 11.48 6.84
CA GLU A 322 -26.92 11.59 5.47
C GLU A 322 -26.77 13.01 4.92
N ASP A 323 -26.58 13.16 3.59
CA ASP A 323 -26.47 14.47 2.94
C ASP A 323 -27.73 15.36 3.15
N THR A 324 -28.88 14.71 3.24
CA THR A 324 -30.17 15.35 3.56
C THR A 324 -30.84 14.55 4.66
N PRO A 325 -30.34 14.65 5.91
CA PRO A 325 -30.74 13.78 6.97
C PRO A 325 -32.19 14.03 7.41
N ASP A 326 -32.90 12.96 7.73
CA ASP A 326 -34.12 13.07 8.51
C ASP A 326 -33.78 13.67 9.89
N GLU A 327 -34.63 14.58 10.37
CA GLU A 327 -34.45 15.27 11.64
C GLU A 327 -35.42 14.77 12.68
N MET A 328 -35.01 14.70 13.94
CA MET A 328 -35.84 14.34 15.08
C MET A 328 -35.59 15.27 16.25
N GLU A 329 -36.64 15.85 16.81
CA GLU A 329 -36.56 16.69 18.00
C GLU A 329 -36.75 15.88 19.29
N ILE A 330 -35.76 15.93 20.17
CA ILE A 330 -35.83 15.30 21.51
C ILE A 330 -35.40 16.34 22.56
N ASN A 331 -36.27 16.64 23.52
CA ASN A 331 -35.98 17.58 24.62
C ASN A 331 -35.49 18.95 24.15
N GLY A 332 -35.90 19.41 22.97
CA GLY A 332 -35.48 20.69 22.40
C GLY A 332 -34.12 20.67 21.68
N TYR A 333 -33.58 19.51 21.42
CA TYR A 333 -32.38 19.30 20.61
C TYR A 333 -32.74 18.56 19.34
N THR A 334 -32.10 18.95 18.22
CA THR A 334 -32.28 18.32 16.92
C THR A 334 -31.24 17.20 16.75
N TYR A 335 -31.74 16.02 16.44
CA TYR A 335 -30.93 14.84 16.09
C TYR A 335 -31.07 14.59 14.59
N TYR A 336 -29.98 14.18 13.97
CA TYR A 336 -29.88 13.90 12.53
C TYR A 336 -29.68 12.41 12.30
N GLN A 337 -30.27 11.86 11.24
CA GLN A 337 -30.06 10.46 10.88
C GLN A 337 -28.57 10.21 10.63
N ALA A 338 -27.99 9.23 11.32
CA ALA A 338 -26.60 8.84 11.17
C ALA A 338 -26.41 8.01 9.88
N ASP A 339 -25.27 8.21 9.20
CA ASP A 339 -24.82 7.46 8.02
C ASP A 339 -23.49 6.77 8.33
N ILE A 340 -23.54 5.81 9.25
CA ILE A 340 -22.37 5.02 9.65
C ILE A 340 -22.41 3.70 8.87
N PRO A 341 -21.35 3.33 8.13
CA PRO A 341 -21.31 2.07 7.39
C PRO A 341 -21.70 0.86 8.25
N GLY A 342 -22.70 0.09 7.78
CA GLY A 342 -23.18 -1.11 8.48
C GLY A 342 -23.92 -0.89 9.81
N VAL A 343 -24.26 0.37 10.18
CA VAL A 343 -24.91 0.71 11.46
C VAL A 343 -26.16 1.55 11.24
N SER A 344 -27.33 0.97 11.45
CA SER A 344 -28.62 1.64 11.33
C SER A 344 -29.37 1.77 12.65
N THR A 345 -28.97 1.04 13.69
CA THR A 345 -29.66 0.93 14.99
C THR A 345 -28.68 1.07 16.16
N LEU A 346 -29.19 1.38 17.35
CA LEU A 346 -28.39 1.35 18.60
C LEU A 346 -27.81 -0.03 18.91
N ALA A 347 -28.50 -1.08 18.52
CA ALA A 347 -28.02 -2.44 18.72
C ALA A 347 -26.80 -2.74 17.82
N GLU A 348 -26.81 -2.26 16.59
CA GLU A 348 -25.69 -2.38 15.67
C GLU A 348 -24.52 -1.49 16.08
N LEU A 349 -24.77 -0.25 16.52
CA LEU A 349 -23.73 0.61 17.11
C LEU A 349 -23.06 -0.08 18.32
N ARG A 350 -23.87 -0.68 19.21
CA ARG A 350 -23.35 -1.43 20.35
C ARG A 350 -22.53 -2.65 19.91
N ALA A 351 -22.94 -3.37 18.87
CA ALA A 351 -22.19 -4.50 18.32
C ALA A 351 -20.84 -4.04 17.72
N LEU A 352 -20.84 -2.91 17.02
CA LEU A 352 -19.62 -2.27 16.52
C LEU A 352 -18.68 -1.87 17.66
N MET A 353 -19.20 -1.24 18.73
CA MET A 353 -18.41 -0.90 19.91
C MET A 353 -17.80 -2.13 20.59
N TYR A 354 -18.52 -3.26 20.66
CA TYR A 354 -18.01 -4.51 21.25
C TYR A 354 -16.89 -5.15 20.43
N ARG A 355 -16.71 -4.77 19.17
CA ARG A 355 -15.62 -5.23 18.33
C ARG A 355 -14.29 -4.61 18.76
N TYR A 356 -14.31 -3.37 19.30
CA TYR A 356 -13.11 -2.61 19.65
C TYR A 356 -12.94 -2.35 21.13
N PHE A 357 -13.98 -2.51 21.95
CA PHE A 357 -13.94 -2.24 23.39
C PHE A 357 -14.50 -3.38 24.22
N ASP A 358 -13.96 -3.53 25.43
CA ASP A 358 -14.58 -4.40 26.43
C ASP A 358 -16.06 -4.05 26.60
N LYS A 359 -16.92 -5.08 26.69
CA LYS A 359 -18.39 -4.90 26.74
C LYS A 359 -18.83 -4.00 27.86
N ALA A 360 -18.25 -4.15 29.07
CA ALA A 360 -18.61 -3.32 30.21
C ALA A 360 -18.21 -1.86 30.01
N LEU A 361 -17.11 -1.60 29.29
CA LEU A 361 -16.65 -0.25 28.94
C LEU A 361 -17.60 0.39 27.92
N ALA A 362 -17.91 -0.34 26.84
CA ALA A 362 -18.82 0.12 25.79
C ALA A 362 -20.24 0.37 26.29
N ASP A 363 -20.81 -0.54 27.09
CA ASP A 363 -22.15 -0.38 27.67
C ASP A 363 -22.22 0.85 28.57
N ARG A 364 -21.21 1.06 29.43
CA ARG A 364 -21.18 2.25 30.30
C ARG A 364 -21.17 3.54 29.48
N TRP A 365 -20.37 3.64 28.44
CA TRP A 365 -20.31 4.83 27.61
C TRP A 365 -21.60 5.09 26.83
N LEU A 366 -22.22 4.04 26.28
CA LEU A 366 -23.51 4.15 25.59
C LEU A 366 -24.67 4.51 26.54
N GLU A 367 -24.57 4.15 27.83
CA GLU A 367 -25.55 4.56 28.86
C GLU A 367 -25.32 5.99 29.35
N GLU A 368 -24.06 6.45 29.38
CA GLU A 368 -23.68 7.80 29.84
C GLU A 368 -23.86 8.87 28.76
N THR A 369 -23.84 8.50 27.47
CA THR A 369 -24.01 9.46 26.37
C THR A 369 -25.48 9.72 26.05
N GLU A 370 -25.84 10.98 25.85
CA GLU A 370 -27.15 11.40 25.33
C GLU A 370 -27.10 11.68 23.82
N ARG A 371 -26.00 11.34 23.15
CA ARG A 371 -25.78 11.72 21.74
C ARG A 371 -26.57 10.88 20.74
N TYR A 372 -27.03 9.69 21.11
CA TYR A 372 -27.72 8.79 20.21
C TYR A 372 -29.16 8.55 20.61
N ALA A 373 -30.02 8.45 19.60
CA ALA A 373 -31.42 8.04 19.76
C ALA A 373 -31.80 7.07 18.65
N GLU A 374 -32.83 6.26 18.89
CA GLU A 374 -33.40 5.36 17.88
C GLU A 374 -34.89 5.65 17.73
N ALA A 375 -35.33 5.78 16.48
CA ALA A 375 -36.74 5.87 16.13
C ALA A 375 -37.00 5.17 14.81
N ASP A 376 -38.11 4.44 14.72
CA ASP A 376 -38.55 3.71 13.53
C ASP A 376 -37.46 2.78 12.92
N GLY A 377 -36.58 2.22 13.79
CA GLY A 377 -35.47 1.35 13.38
C GLY A 377 -34.32 2.07 12.70
N ARG A 378 -34.17 3.37 12.95
CA ARG A 378 -33.06 4.19 12.45
C ARG A 378 -32.32 4.84 13.60
N LEU A 379 -31.01 4.97 13.44
CA LEU A 379 -30.12 5.64 14.38
C LEU A 379 -30.07 7.14 14.07
N TYR A 380 -30.19 7.94 15.11
CA TYR A 380 -30.05 9.40 15.04
C TYR A 380 -28.96 9.85 16.00
N VAL A 381 -28.24 10.89 15.63
CA VAL A 381 -27.15 11.47 16.40
C VAL A 381 -27.38 12.95 16.64
N LEU A 382 -27.07 13.41 17.86
CA LEU A 382 -27.04 14.82 18.21
C LEU A 382 -25.75 15.47 17.65
N SER A 383 -25.89 16.42 16.75
CA SER A 383 -24.75 17.22 16.28
C SER A 383 -24.29 18.16 17.39
N ALA A 384 -23.18 17.83 18.01
CA ALA A 384 -22.66 18.55 19.17
C ALA A 384 -21.14 18.43 19.26
N ASP A 385 -20.45 18.99 18.26
CA ASP A 385 -18.99 19.00 18.22
C ASP A 385 -18.40 19.91 19.30
N ARG A 386 -17.36 19.43 19.98
CA ARG A 386 -16.67 20.17 21.03
C ARG A 386 -15.41 20.89 20.55
N GLY A 387 -15.02 20.70 19.28
CA GLY A 387 -13.79 21.19 18.71
C GLY A 387 -12.58 20.29 19.03
N SER A 388 -11.43 20.63 18.47
CA SER A 388 -10.15 19.94 18.69
C SER A 388 -9.39 20.55 19.86
N ASN A 389 -8.48 19.76 20.43
CA ASN A 389 -7.51 20.28 21.40
C ASN A 389 -6.32 20.91 20.65
N ASP A 390 -6.38 22.22 20.46
CA ASP A 390 -5.36 22.97 19.71
C ASP A 390 -3.97 22.96 20.38
N SER A 391 -3.83 22.44 21.61
CA SER A 391 -2.51 22.30 22.24
C SER A 391 -1.75 21.07 21.76
N ILE A 392 -2.39 20.09 21.13
CA ILE A 392 -1.73 18.92 20.56
C ILE A 392 -0.97 19.34 19.31
N MET A 393 0.34 19.06 19.27
CA MET A 393 1.23 19.33 18.15
C MET A 393 1.52 18.11 17.33
N ASP A 394 1.71 16.97 18.00
CA ASP A 394 2.12 15.71 17.39
C ASP A 394 1.66 14.54 18.23
N GLU A 395 1.36 13.43 17.59
CA GLU A 395 0.94 12.19 18.21
C GLU A 395 1.69 11.02 17.57
N MET A 396 2.27 10.17 18.40
CA MET A 396 2.99 8.98 17.94
C MET A 396 2.48 7.75 18.67
N CYS A 397 2.05 6.74 17.92
CA CYS A 397 1.61 5.46 18.47
C CYS A 397 2.64 4.36 18.23
N SER A 398 2.76 3.46 19.20
CA SER A 398 3.54 2.23 19.12
C SER A 398 2.79 1.08 19.76
N VAL A 399 3.05 -0.14 19.28
CA VAL A 399 2.40 -1.36 19.76
C VAL A 399 3.43 -2.28 20.40
N ALA A 400 3.09 -2.81 21.57
CA ALA A 400 3.83 -3.91 22.19
C ALA A 400 2.88 -5.11 22.30
N LEU A 401 3.22 -6.21 21.60
CA LEU A 401 2.46 -7.48 21.61
C LEU A 401 3.05 -8.44 22.62
N ASP A 402 2.20 -9.18 23.34
CA ASP A 402 2.53 -10.29 24.22
C ASP A 402 1.49 -11.43 24.02
N GLY A 403 1.75 -12.29 23.04
CA GLY A 403 0.82 -13.32 22.59
C GLY A 403 -0.48 -12.71 22.06
N GLU A 404 -1.63 -13.10 22.67
CA GLU A 404 -2.95 -12.58 22.32
C GLU A 404 -3.33 -11.26 23.05
N SER A 405 -2.37 -10.61 23.74
CA SER A 405 -2.60 -9.36 24.44
C SER A 405 -1.49 -8.36 24.10
N GLY A 406 -1.72 -7.10 24.46
CA GLY A 406 -0.71 -6.08 24.24
C GLY A 406 -1.13 -4.73 24.76
N THR A 407 -0.35 -3.73 24.39
CA THR A 407 -0.62 -2.33 24.74
C THR A 407 -0.26 -1.44 23.56
N VAL A 408 -1.19 -0.59 23.13
CA VAL A 408 -0.86 0.58 22.33
C VAL A 408 -0.41 1.68 23.27
N THR A 409 0.71 2.30 22.94
CA THR A 409 1.25 3.45 23.67
C THR A 409 1.20 4.65 22.73
N GLN A 410 0.44 5.67 23.11
CA GLN A 410 0.36 6.94 22.41
C GLN A 410 1.18 7.98 23.20
N THR A 411 2.13 8.60 22.53
CA THR A 411 2.87 9.77 23.06
C THR A 411 2.33 11.01 22.37
N VAL A 412 1.82 11.95 23.17
CA VAL A 412 1.25 13.22 22.71
C VAL A 412 2.20 14.34 23.06
N THR A 413 2.61 15.10 22.06
CA THR A 413 3.42 16.31 22.24
C THR A 413 2.49 17.52 22.26
N TYR A 414 2.50 18.26 23.35
CA TYR A 414 1.73 19.51 23.50
C TYR A 414 2.60 20.72 23.17
N GLY A 415 1.98 21.76 22.64
CA GLY A 415 2.68 22.98 22.31
C GLY A 415 1.80 24.23 22.37
N GLU A 416 2.45 25.35 22.54
CA GLU A 416 1.83 26.66 22.53
C GLU A 416 2.40 27.52 21.40
N TRP A 417 1.59 28.46 20.90
CA TRP A 417 2.03 29.41 19.90
C TRP A 417 3.04 30.40 20.51
N ASP A 418 4.24 30.48 19.97
CA ASP A 418 5.27 31.44 20.33
C ASP A 418 5.22 32.65 19.37
N GLU A 419 4.79 33.78 19.88
CA GLU A 419 4.67 35.04 19.12
C GLU A 419 6.05 35.55 18.62
N ALA A 420 7.14 35.23 19.33
CA ALA A 420 8.46 35.72 18.99
C ALA A 420 9.06 34.97 17.75
N THR A 421 8.78 33.69 17.65
CA THR A 421 9.23 32.82 16.54
C THR A 421 8.18 32.67 15.44
N GLN A 422 6.93 33.12 15.69
CA GLN A 422 5.76 32.90 14.81
C GLN A 422 5.58 31.41 14.46
N SER A 423 5.80 30.54 15.45
CA SER A 423 5.68 29.08 15.31
C SER A 423 5.16 28.45 16.59
N ARG A 424 4.72 27.20 16.52
CA ARG A 424 4.38 26.43 17.72
C ARG A 424 5.66 25.88 18.36
N ALA A 425 5.76 26.00 19.69
CA ALA A 425 6.86 25.46 20.48
C ALA A 425 6.35 24.37 21.42
N ALA A 426 7.03 23.22 21.44
CA ALA A 426 6.67 22.13 22.35
C ALA A 426 6.81 22.56 23.81
N THR A 427 5.78 22.28 24.62
CA THR A 427 5.72 22.61 26.04
C THR A 427 5.82 21.37 26.94
N GLY A 428 5.54 20.18 26.41
CA GLY A 428 5.65 18.92 27.15
C GLY A 428 5.16 17.72 26.35
N GLU A 429 5.39 16.54 26.91
CA GLU A 429 4.90 15.27 26.39
C GLU A 429 4.13 14.53 27.47
N GLU A 430 3.10 13.80 27.06
CA GLU A 430 2.34 12.88 27.90
C GLU A 430 2.15 11.56 27.18
N THR A 431 2.15 10.46 27.94
CA THR A 431 2.05 9.12 27.39
C THR A 431 0.80 8.44 27.94
N PHE A 432 0.01 7.87 27.03
CA PHE A 432 -1.22 7.14 27.31
C PHE A 432 -1.05 5.68 26.94
N ALA A 433 -1.55 4.76 27.76
CA ALA A 433 -1.48 3.33 27.55
C ALA A 433 -2.88 2.73 27.35
N TYR A 434 -3.05 1.98 26.27
CA TYR A 434 -4.30 1.35 25.86
C TYR A 434 -4.12 -0.15 25.81
N PRO A 435 -4.37 -0.85 26.94
CA PRO A 435 -4.26 -2.30 26.99
C PRO A 435 -5.37 -2.96 26.19
N PHE A 436 -5.02 -4.00 25.42
CA PHE A 436 -5.95 -4.75 24.58
C PHE A 436 -5.73 -6.25 24.66
N THR A 437 -6.71 -6.99 24.17
CA THR A 437 -6.63 -8.43 23.89
C THR A 437 -7.08 -8.67 22.46
N LEU A 438 -6.39 -9.53 21.72
CA LEU A 438 -6.80 -9.93 20.39
C LEU A 438 -7.99 -10.92 20.47
N VAL A 439 -9.07 -10.59 19.81
CA VAL A 439 -10.25 -11.43 19.64
C VAL A 439 -10.58 -11.51 18.16
N ASP A 440 -10.52 -12.71 17.60
CA ASP A 440 -10.72 -12.94 16.16
C ASP A 440 -9.82 -12.06 15.27
N GLY A 441 -8.60 -11.78 15.74
CA GLY A 441 -7.59 -10.96 15.04
C GLY A 441 -7.69 -9.45 15.27
N TYR A 442 -8.71 -8.96 15.99
CA TYR A 442 -8.91 -7.54 16.29
C TYR A 442 -8.50 -7.18 17.70
N ALA A 443 -8.02 -5.94 17.90
CA ALA A 443 -7.70 -5.43 19.22
C ALA A 443 -8.96 -4.94 19.95
N VAL A 444 -9.28 -5.60 21.09
CA VAL A 444 -10.36 -5.21 21.99
C VAL A 444 -9.76 -4.50 23.20
N PHE A 445 -9.97 -3.19 23.30
CA PHE A 445 -9.40 -2.34 24.34
C PHE A 445 -10.18 -2.44 25.65
N SER A 446 -9.47 -2.70 26.76
CA SER A 446 -10.06 -2.80 28.11
C SER A 446 -10.03 -1.47 28.88
N ALA A 447 -9.22 -0.50 28.45
CA ALA A 447 -9.17 0.87 28.93
C ALA A 447 -8.80 1.79 27.76
N PHE A 448 -9.40 3.00 27.74
CA PHE A 448 -9.19 3.96 26.65
C PHE A 448 -9.11 5.40 27.19
N PRO A 449 -7.97 5.79 27.82
CA PRO A 449 -7.78 7.13 28.41
C PRO A 449 -7.37 8.15 27.33
N TYR A 450 -8.23 8.38 26.33
CA TYR A 450 -7.90 9.22 25.18
C TYR A 450 -7.69 10.69 25.57
N PRO A 451 -6.61 11.36 25.11
CA PRO A 451 -6.33 12.75 25.41
C PRO A 451 -7.33 13.67 24.69
N TYR A 452 -7.88 14.63 25.46
CA TYR A 452 -8.80 15.62 24.92
C TYR A 452 -8.63 16.97 25.63
#